data_c5205e5991a9d464518cd3c80f6945d1
#
_entry.id   c5205e5991a9d464518cd3c80f6945d1
#
_cell.length_a   1.000
_cell.length_b   1.000
_cell.length_c   1.000
_cell.angle_alpha   90.00
_cell.angle_beta   90.00
_cell.angle_gamma   90.00
#
_symmetry.space_group_name_H-M   'P 1'
#
loop_
_entity.id
_entity.type
_entity.pdbx_description
1 polymer ?
#
loop_
_entity_poly.entity_id
_entity_poly.type
_entity_poly.pdbx_seq_one_letter_code
_entity_poly.pdbx_strand_id
1 'polypeptide(L)'
;MKQLLVSIAIVFASVLTATGQNHSFSLSGKWDFQIDREDIGTKEQWFKKSLDDQINLPGSMPEKLKGDNVTARTQWTGSLYDSSYYFNPYMEKYRIEGQVKLPFFLTPDKHYVGVAWYQKKVTIPSDWKGERIILFLERPHIETTVWVNTKEIGMQNSLCVPHVYDLTSAVTPGKPCRITIRVDNRIKEINVGPDSHSITDQTQGNWNGIVGKIELQTTPKVYFDDIQVYPDLSNGKALVRMNVKSSSTAKGEITLSAESFNTDTRHNVPPVQQSFRIQAGDNRVEMELPMGKDFLTWDEFNPALYKLTAMLNSGKQSEKKQVQFGMRDFKIEGKWFYVNGRKTMLRGTVENCDFPLTGYAPMD
;
A
#
# COMPACT_ATOMS: atom_id res chain seq x y z
N MET A 1 -38.34 64.75 -15.75
CA MET A 1 -37.94 63.43 -16.29
C MET A 1 -37.08 62.76 -15.24
N LYS A 2 -37.66 61.79 -14.50
CA LYS A 2 -36.95 60.99 -13.47
C LYS A 2 -36.48 59.68 -14.15
N GLN A 3 -35.22 59.46 -14.24
CA GLN A 3 -34.68 58.19 -14.69
C GLN A 3 -34.70 57.18 -13.55
N LEU A 4 -35.34 56.04 -13.77
CA LEU A 4 -35.45 54.91 -12.85
C LEU A 4 -34.27 54.00 -13.16
N LEU A 5 -33.27 53.92 -12.26
CA LEU A 5 -32.20 52.93 -12.31
C LEU A 5 -32.69 51.63 -11.70
N VAL A 6 -32.83 50.62 -12.55
CA VAL A 6 -33.13 49.25 -12.12
C VAL A 6 -31.77 48.53 -11.91
N SER A 7 -31.43 48.30 -10.66
CA SER A 7 -30.25 47.47 -10.28
C SER A 7 -30.63 45.99 -10.32
N ILE A 8 -30.11 45.25 -11.28
CA ILE A 8 -30.23 43.78 -11.32
C ILE A 8 -29.15 43.22 -10.41
N ALA A 9 -29.51 42.71 -9.26
CA ALA A 9 -28.63 41.93 -8.39
C ALA A 9 -28.53 40.49 -8.93
N ILE A 10 -27.41 40.16 -9.52
CA ILE A 10 -27.06 38.77 -9.89
C ILE A 10 -26.61 38.06 -8.63
N VAL A 11 -27.48 37.21 -8.08
CA VAL A 11 -27.12 36.30 -6.97
C VAL A 11 -26.32 35.14 -7.55
N PHE A 12 -25.03 35.18 -7.38
CA PHE A 12 -24.18 34.00 -7.58
C PHE A 12 -24.46 33.01 -6.45
N ALA A 13 -25.26 32.01 -6.71
CA ALA A 13 -25.35 30.85 -5.84
C ALA A 13 -24.06 30.03 -6.03
N SER A 14 -23.10 30.21 -5.11
CA SER A 14 -21.96 29.32 -4.98
C SER A 14 -22.49 27.96 -4.51
N VAL A 15 -22.62 27.04 -5.45
CA VAL A 15 -22.78 25.63 -5.14
C VAL A 15 -21.47 25.18 -4.50
N LEU A 16 -21.42 25.14 -3.18
CA LEU A 16 -20.39 24.45 -2.42
C LEU A 16 -20.55 22.96 -2.74
N THR A 17 -19.86 22.50 -3.77
CA THR A 17 -19.63 21.07 -3.97
C THR A 17 -18.73 20.62 -2.81
N ALA A 18 -19.29 19.89 -1.88
CA ALA A 18 -18.51 19.18 -0.88
C ALA A 18 -17.61 18.18 -1.65
N THR A 19 -16.37 18.58 -1.87
CA THR A 19 -15.34 17.63 -2.34
C THR A 19 -15.23 16.58 -1.26
N GLY A 20 -15.59 15.34 -1.57
CA GLY A 20 -15.37 14.22 -0.68
C GLY A 20 -13.85 14.13 -0.43
N GLN A 21 -13.41 14.67 0.70
CA GLN A 21 -12.05 14.48 1.15
C GLN A 21 -11.95 13.04 1.66
N ASN A 22 -11.06 12.26 1.08
CA ASN A 22 -10.66 11.01 1.71
C ASN A 22 -10.01 11.37 3.04
N HIS A 23 -10.67 11.02 4.13
CA HIS A 23 -10.13 11.23 5.46
C HIS A 23 -9.23 10.05 5.82
N SER A 24 -8.12 10.32 6.50
CA SER A 24 -7.28 9.30 7.10
C SER A 24 -7.08 9.57 8.58
N PHE A 25 -6.99 8.51 9.36
CA PHE A 25 -6.72 8.54 10.78
C PHE A 25 -5.62 7.54 11.10
N SER A 26 -4.46 8.03 11.53
CA SER A 26 -3.31 7.19 11.86
C SER A 26 -3.57 6.33 13.10
N LEU A 27 -3.23 5.06 13.00
CA LEU A 27 -3.24 4.11 14.10
C LEU A 27 -1.84 3.89 14.71
N SER A 28 -0.87 4.71 14.35
CA SER A 28 0.48 4.66 14.91
C SER A 28 0.50 4.78 16.44
N GLY A 29 1.61 4.40 17.04
CA GLY A 29 1.85 4.47 18.47
C GLY A 29 1.65 3.13 19.18
N LYS A 30 1.25 3.16 20.44
CA LYS A 30 1.18 1.99 21.32
C LYS A 30 0.02 1.05 20.95
N TRP A 31 0.32 -0.24 20.87
CA TRP A 31 -0.58 -1.36 20.68
C TRP A 31 -0.39 -2.39 21.81
N ASP A 32 -1.43 -3.01 22.28
CA ASP A 32 -1.33 -4.22 23.11
C ASP A 32 -0.81 -5.36 22.21
N PHE A 33 0.03 -6.23 22.75
CA PHE A 33 0.83 -7.19 21.97
C PHE A 33 1.00 -8.49 22.69
N GLN A 34 1.10 -9.60 21.94
CA GLN A 34 1.47 -10.92 22.49
C GLN A 34 2.02 -11.84 21.41
N ILE A 35 3.13 -12.51 21.74
CA ILE A 35 3.68 -13.58 20.90
C ILE A 35 2.88 -14.86 21.12
N ASP A 36 2.50 -15.53 20.03
CA ASP A 36 1.73 -16.77 20.04
C ASP A 36 2.60 -17.93 19.51
N ARG A 37 3.47 -18.45 20.36
CA ARG A 37 4.47 -19.46 19.96
C ARG A 37 3.84 -20.77 19.51
N GLU A 38 2.69 -21.13 20.07
CA GLU A 38 2.01 -22.39 19.81
C GLU A 38 0.85 -22.25 18.82
N ASP A 39 0.62 -21.04 18.30
CA ASP A 39 -0.46 -20.70 17.36
C ASP A 39 -1.85 -21.12 17.90
N ILE A 40 -2.06 -20.87 19.18
CA ILE A 40 -3.30 -21.22 19.89
C ILE A 40 -4.27 -20.04 20.00
N GLY A 41 -3.83 -18.82 19.74
CA GLY A 41 -4.59 -17.60 20.01
C GLY A 41 -5.91 -17.53 19.26
N THR A 42 -6.00 -18.07 18.04
CA THR A 42 -7.27 -18.16 17.31
C THR A 42 -8.24 -19.12 18.00
N LYS A 43 -7.79 -20.31 18.38
CA LYS A 43 -8.58 -21.33 19.12
C LYS A 43 -9.04 -20.81 20.47
N GLU A 44 -8.16 -20.11 21.17
CA GLU A 44 -8.43 -19.52 22.48
C GLU A 44 -9.11 -18.15 22.42
N GLN A 45 -9.39 -17.67 21.20
CA GLN A 45 -10.11 -16.42 20.93
C GLN A 45 -9.44 -15.19 21.58
N TRP A 46 -8.13 -15.05 21.39
CA TRP A 46 -7.36 -13.92 21.94
C TRP A 46 -7.91 -12.57 21.50
N PHE A 47 -8.59 -12.49 20.35
CA PHE A 47 -9.30 -11.27 19.93
C PHE A 47 -10.42 -10.82 20.91
N LYS A 48 -10.83 -11.67 21.86
CA LYS A 48 -11.78 -11.33 22.96
C LYS A 48 -11.09 -10.95 24.26
N LYS A 49 -9.82 -11.32 24.42
CA LYS A 49 -9.03 -11.11 25.65
C LYS A 49 -8.22 -9.81 25.51
N SER A 50 -7.69 -9.30 26.61
CA SER A 50 -6.59 -8.32 26.59
C SER A 50 -5.28 -9.06 26.41
N LEU A 51 -4.33 -8.45 25.71
CA LEU A 51 -2.98 -8.96 25.54
C LEU A 51 -2.08 -8.36 26.63
N ASP A 52 -1.04 -9.09 27.04
CA ASP A 52 -0.30 -8.80 28.27
C ASP A 52 0.90 -7.87 28.08
N ASP A 53 1.39 -7.73 26.85
CA ASP A 53 2.56 -6.92 26.50
C ASP A 53 2.18 -5.73 25.61
N GLN A 54 3.13 -4.90 25.24
CA GLN A 54 2.93 -3.72 24.39
C GLN A 54 4.06 -3.57 23.38
N ILE A 55 3.71 -3.00 22.22
CA ILE A 55 4.64 -2.67 21.16
C ILE A 55 4.25 -1.34 20.52
N ASN A 56 5.22 -0.58 20.01
CA ASN A 56 4.94 0.59 19.19
C ASN A 56 4.92 0.20 17.71
N LEU A 57 3.84 0.56 17.02
CA LEU A 57 3.69 0.42 15.57
C LEU A 57 3.56 1.81 14.91
N PRO A 58 3.99 1.97 13.65
CA PRO A 58 4.62 0.97 12.79
C PRO A 58 5.94 0.47 13.34
N GLY A 59 6.32 -0.73 12.90
CA GLY A 59 7.59 -1.33 13.24
C GLY A 59 7.56 -2.86 13.18
N SER A 60 8.75 -3.44 13.21
CA SER A 60 8.94 -4.88 13.32
C SER A 60 9.22 -5.31 14.77
N MET A 61 8.93 -6.57 15.08
CA MET A 61 9.26 -7.14 16.39
C MET A 61 10.74 -7.01 16.72
N PRO A 62 11.68 -7.39 15.84
CA PRO A 62 13.10 -7.29 16.14
C PRO A 62 13.55 -5.85 16.41
N GLU A 63 13.10 -4.88 15.62
CA GLU A 63 13.39 -3.44 15.83
C GLU A 63 12.93 -2.96 17.21
N LYS A 64 11.81 -3.46 17.70
CA LYS A 64 11.27 -3.16 19.02
C LYS A 64 11.78 -4.11 20.12
N LEU A 65 12.86 -4.84 19.84
CA LEU A 65 13.52 -5.80 20.72
C LEU A 65 12.56 -6.90 21.22
N LYS A 66 11.59 -7.28 20.40
CA LYS A 66 10.65 -8.38 20.64
C LYS A 66 11.09 -9.63 19.86
N GLY A 67 10.89 -10.81 20.47
CA GLY A 67 11.31 -12.09 19.92
C GLY A 67 12.40 -12.75 20.75
N ASP A 68 13.04 -13.78 20.17
CA ASP A 68 14.05 -14.58 20.82
C ASP A 68 15.45 -13.99 20.62
N ASN A 69 16.34 -14.24 21.58
CA ASN A 69 17.74 -13.94 21.41
C ASN A 69 18.33 -14.81 20.28
N VAL A 70 19.17 -14.21 19.46
CA VAL A 70 19.89 -14.96 18.43
C VAL A 70 20.96 -15.81 19.10
N THR A 71 20.95 -17.11 18.79
CA THR A 71 21.89 -18.12 19.30
C THR A 71 22.43 -18.95 18.15
N ALA A 72 23.47 -19.76 18.39
CA ALA A 72 23.95 -20.73 17.40
C ALA A 72 22.91 -21.80 17.02
N ARG A 73 21.77 -21.87 17.73
CA ARG A 73 20.67 -22.79 17.47
C ARG A 73 19.45 -22.13 16.85
N THR A 74 19.51 -20.83 16.56
CA THR A 74 18.39 -20.11 15.92
C THR A 74 18.02 -20.77 14.61
N GLN A 75 16.73 -21.06 14.44
CA GLN A 75 16.20 -21.61 13.19
C GLN A 75 15.92 -20.48 12.23
N TRP A 76 16.70 -20.43 11.16
CA TRP A 76 16.58 -19.40 10.14
C TRP A 76 15.63 -19.82 9.03
N THR A 77 15.09 -18.84 8.32
CA THR A 77 14.29 -19.08 7.13
C THR A 77 15.21 -19.37 5.96
N GLY A 78 14.98 -20.49 5.27
CA GLY A 78 15.85 -20.96 4.20
C GLY A 78 16.99 -21.83 4.71
N SER A 79 17.71 -22.42 3.76
CA SER A 79 18.79 -23.38 4.06
C SER A 79 20.19 -22.86 3.65
N LEU A 80 20.27 -21.69 3.01
CA LEU A 80 21.52 -21.12 2.56
C LEU A 80 22.25 -20.43 3.71
N TYR A 81 23.16 -21.13 4.30
CA TYR A 81 24.13 -20.54 5.23
C TYR A 81 25.50 -21.17 5.01
N ASP A 82 26.54 -20.43 5.35
CA ASP A 82 27.91 -20.91 5.25
C ASP A 82 28.19 -21.91 6.36
N SER A 83 28.25 -23.21 6.02
CA SER A 83 28.55 -24.28 6.97
C SER A 83 29.90 -24.11 7.62
N SER A 84 30.85 -23.37 7.02
CA SER A 84 32.15 -23.06 7.59
C SER A 84 32.02 -22.34 8.95
N TYR A 85 30.93 -21.67 9.21
CA TYR A 85 30.61 -21.09 10.52
C TYR A 85 30.82 -22.06 11.67
N TYR A 86 30.55 -23.36 11.48
CA TYR A 86 30.69 -24.38 12.51
C TYR A 86 32.10 -25.01 12.61
N PHE A 87 32.87 -24.91 11.55
CA PHE A 87 34.20 -25.60 11.45
C PHE A 87 35.36 -24.62 11.40
N ASN A 88 35.16 -23.39 10.93
CA ASN A 88 36.23 -22.42 10.81
C ASN A 88 36.64 -21.88 12.19
N PRO A 89 37.92 -22.05 12.61
CA PRO A 89 38.41 -21.58 13.90
C PRO A 89 38.24 -20.05 14.09
N TYR A 90 38.34 -19.27 13.02
CA TYR A 90 38.16 -17.82 13.08
C TYR A 90 36.73 -17.41 13.42
N MET A 91 35.73 -18.30 13.25
CA MET A 91 34.34 -18.10 13.59
C MET A 91 33.98 -18.51 15.02
N GLU A 92 34.90 -19.15 15.76
CA GLU A 92 34.65 -19.66 17.11
C GLU A 92 34.12 -18.56 18.05
N LYS A 93 34.74 -17.38 18.03
CA LYS A 93 34.34 -16.22 18.82
C LYS A 93 32.87 -15.74 18.57
N TYR A 94 32.34 -16.06 17.41
CA TYR A 94 30.96 -15.68 17.02
C TYR A 94 29.90 -16.77 17.36
N ARG A 95 30.31 -17.88 17.95
CA ARG A 95 29.43 -18.93 18.45
C ARG A 95 29.18 -18.84 19.96
N ILE A 96 29.83 -17.91 20.64
CA ILE A 96 29.70 -17.67 22.07
C ILE A 96 28.37 -16.95 22.32
N GLU A 97 27.61 -17.39 23.32
CA GLU A 97 26.37 -16.74 23.71
C GLU A 97 26.57 -15.25 24.00
N GLY A 98 25.67 -14.41 23.49
CA GLY A 98 25.78 -12.95 23.56
C GLY A 98 26.71 -12.31 22.51
N GLN A 99 27.48 -13.12 21.76
CA GLN A 99 28.37 -12.65 20.70
C GLN A 99 28.10 -13.34 19.35
N VAL A 100 26.98 -14.04 19.24
CA VAL A 100 26.65 -14.80 18.03
C VAL A 100 26.52 -13.88 16.84
N LYS A 101 27.35 -14.10 15.83
CA LYS A 101 27.24 -13.50 14.50
C LYS A 101 27.33 -14.61 13.48
N LEU A 102 26.27 -14.84 12.78
CA LEU A 102 26.28 -15.74 11.65
C LEU A 102 27.03 -15.10 10.48
N PRO A 103 27.59 -15.88 9.55
CA PRO A 103 28.20 -15.33 8.35
C PRO A 103 27.14 -14.83 7.36
N PHE A 104 26.08 -14.25 7.87
CA PHE A 104 25.07 -13.53 7.12
C PHE A 104 25.42 -12.06 7.10
N PHE A 105 25.01 -11.41 6.06
CA PHE A 105 25.14 -10.00 5.91
C PHE A 105 24.40 -9.23 7.01
N LEU A 106 23.22 -9.75 7.40
CA LEU A 106 22.32 -9.15 8.36
C LEU A 106 21.99 -10.14 9.49
N THR A 107 22.51 -9.88 10.69
CA THR A 107 22.12 -10.64 11.89
C THR A 107 21.35 -9.70 12.81
N PRO A 108 20.03 -9.87 13.00
CA PRO A 108 19.23 -9.03 13.87
C PRO A 108 19.53 -9.32 15.36
N ASP A 109 19.21 -8.37 16.23
CA ASP A 109 19.35 -8.55 17.69
C ASP A 109 18.34 -9.56 18.25
N LYS A 110 17.18 -9.63 17.63
CA LYS A 110 16.08 -10.54 17.96
C LYS A 110 15.57 -11.22 16.71
N HIS A 111 15.14 -12.46 16.85
CA HIS A 111 14.57 -13.25 15.78
C HIS A 111 13.25 -13.90 16.22
N TYR A 112 12.26 -13.93 15.36
CA TYR A 112 11.02 -14.65 15.61
C TYR A 112 10.34 -15.02 14.29
N VAL A 113 10.04 -16.30 14.13
CA VAL A 113 9.20 -16.83 13.05
C VAL A 113 7.99 -17.51 13.68
N GLY A 114 6.80 -17.00 13.40
CA GLY A 114 5.57 -17.48 13.98
C GLY A 114 4.49 -16.42 14.05
N VAL A 115 3.53 -16.63 14.93
CA VAL A 115 2.35 -15.78 15.09
C VAL A 115 2.55 -14.75 16.19
N ALA A 116 2.15 -13.51 15.90
CA ALA A 116 2.03 -12.47 16.92
C ALA A 116 0.69 -11.75 16.78
N TRP A 117 0.17 -11.25 17.89
CA TRP A 117 -1.11 -10.58 18.00
C TRP A 117 -0.94 -9.13 18.42
N TYR A 118 -1.70 -8.26 17.77
CA TYR A 118 -1.67 -6.81 17.97
C TYR A 118 -3.09 -6.29 18.18
N GLN A 119 -3.33 -5.49 19.22
CA GLN A 119 -4.65 -4.96 19.51
C GLN A 119 -4.58 -3.46 19.78
N LYS A 120 -5.58 -2.74 19.29
CA LYS A 120 -5.77 -1.33 19.58
C LYS A 120 -7.24 -0.99 19.74
N LYS A 121 -7.56 -0.25 20.82
CA LYS A 121 -8.88 0.36 20.98
C LYS A 121 -8.89 1.70 20.26
N VAL A 122 -9.89 1.91 19.41
CA VAL A 122 -10.05 3.12 18.63
C VAL A 122 -11.49 3.60 18.66
N THR A 123 -11.70 4.89 18.59
CA THR A 123 -13.03 5.48 18.36
C THR A 123 -13.09 5.96 16.93
N ILE A 124 -14.06 5.43 16.17
CA ILE A 124 -14.23 5.84 14.77
C ILE A 124 -14.81 7.28 14.77
N PRO A 125 -14.21 8.22 14.00
CA PRO A 125 -14.72 9.58 13.91
C PRO A 125 -16.21 9.62 13.54
N SER A 126 -17.01 10.46 14.22
CA SER A 126 -18.47 10.50 14.04
C SER A 126 -18.90 11.11 12.69
N ASP A 127 -18.07 11.97 12.13
CA ASP A 127 -18.24 12.61 10.82
C ASP A 127 -18.04 11.66 9.65
N TRP A 128 -17.50 10.44 9.88
CA TRP A 128 -17.37 9.38 8.87
C TRP A 128 -18.70 8.62 8.62
N LYS A 129 -19.79 9.08 9.17
CA LYS A 129 -21.10 8.44 8.98
C LYS A 129 -21.53 8.46 7.52
N GLY A 130 -21.79 7.25 6.98
CA GLY A 130 -22.22 7.07 5.60
C GLY A 130 -21.09 6.85 4.61
N GLU A 131 -19.82 6.98 5.05
CA GLU A 131 -18.64 6.64 4.27
C GLU A 131 -18.29 5.15 4.40
N ARG A 132 -17.49 4.66 3.49
CA ARG A 132 -16.84 3.36 3.57
C ARG A 132 -15.59 3.50 4.43
N ILE A 133 -15.37 2.60 5.39
CA ILE A 133 -14.29 2.67 6.38
C ILE A 133 -13.33 1.51 6.14
N ILE A 134 -12.08 1.84 5.85
CA ILE A 134 -11.03 0.92 5.45
C ILE A 134 -9.93 0.91 6.50
N LEU A 135 -9.45 -0.27 6.88
CA LEU A 135 -8.17 -0.44 7.54
C LEU A 135 -7.12 -0.69 6.47
N PHE A 136 -6.13 0.17 6.42
CA PHE A 136 -4.99 0.10 5.51
C PHE A 136 -3.72 -0.24 6.30
N LEU A 137 -3.06 -1.34 5.92
CA LEU A 137 -1.78 -1.79 6.45
C LEU A 137 -0.78 -1.77 5.30
N GLU A 138 0.19 -0.87 5.32
CA GLU A 138 1.06 -0.66 4.17
C GLU A 138 1.95 -1.86 3.87
N ARG A 139 2.62 -2.40 4.87
CA ARG A 139 3.54 -3.53 4.71
C ARG A 139 3.52 -4.42 5.96
N PRO A 140 2.49 -5.22 6.16
CA PRO A 140 2.53 -6.30 7.14
C PRO A 140 3.34 -7.47 6.58
N HIS A 141 3.99 -8.27 7.46
CA HIS A 141 4.86 -9.35 7.00
C HIS A 141 4.53 -10.65 7.71
N ILE A 142 3.80 -11.62 7.08
CA ILE A 142 3.40 -11.77 5.66
C ILE A 142 1.87 -11.89 5.57
N GLU A 143 1.30 -12.73 6.42
CA GLU A 143 -0.13 -13.02 6.50
C GLU A 143 -0.74 -12.21 7.63
N THR A 144 -1.87 -11.59 7.38
CA THR A 144 -2.65 -10.95 8.45
C THR A 144 -4.08 -11.48 8.47
N THR A 145 -4.62 -11.64 9.68
CA THR A 145 -6.04 -11.86 9.90
C THR A 145 -6.54 -10.75 10.83
N VAL A 146 -7.68 -10.15 10.50
CA VAL A 146 -8.19 -8.97 11.20
C VAL A 146 -9.55 -9.26 11.82
N TRP A 147 -9.74 -8.80 13.05
CA TRP A 147 -11.02 -8.77 13.77
C TRP A 147 -11.37 -7.35 14.20
N VAL A 148 -12.66 -7.04 14.18
CA VAL A 148 -13.22 -5.88 14.87
C VAL A 148 -14.10 -6.40 16.00
N ASN A 149 -13.71 -6.12 17.24
CA ASN A 149 -14.26 -6.74 18.45
C ASN A 149 -14.19 -8.28 18.35
N THR A 150 -15.34 -8.93 18.12
CA THR A 150 -15.44 -10.39 17.99
C THR A 150 -15.68 -10.87 16.56
N LYS A 151 -15.89 -9.93 15.62
CA LYS A 151 -16.20 -10.25 14.23
C LYS A 151 -14.91 -10.32 13.43
N GLU A 152 -14.64 -11.47 12.82
CA GLU A 152 -13.59 -11.62 11.83
C GLU A 152 -13.96 -10.86 10.56
N ILE A 153 -13.00 -10.11 10.04
CA ILE A 153 -13.14 -9.32 8.81
C ILE A 153 -12.59 -10.11 7.62
N GLY A 154 -11.48 -10.80 7.81
CA GLY A 154 -10.86 -11.62 6.79
C GLY A 154 -9.36 -11.78 6.98
N MET A 155 -8.74 -12.48 6.03
CA MET A 155 -7.31 -12.76 5.97
C MET A 155 -6.74 -12.33 4.62
N GLN A 156 -5.51 -11.82 4.63
CA GLN A 156 -4.71 -11.54 3.44
C GLN A 156 -3.29 -12.07 3.64
N ASN A 157 -2.71 -12.61 2.57
CA ASN A 157 -1.36 -13.15 2.55
C ASN A 157 -0.62 -12.58 1.35
N SER A 158 0.33 -11.68 1.59
CA SER A 158 1.16 -11.08 0.56
C SER A 158 2.43 -10.46 1.16
N LEU A 159 3.55 -10.58 0.44
CA LEU A 159 4.84 -9.96 0.81
C LEU A 159 4.95 -8.49 0.43
N CYS A 160 4.34 -8.10 -0.70
CA CYS A 160 4.77 -6.91 -1.44
C CYS A 160 3.68 -5.86 -1.63
N VAL A 161 2.44 -6.13 -1.21
CA VAL A 161 1.34 -5.20 -1.37
C VAL A 161 0.67 -4.88 -0.05
N PRO A 162 0.06 -3.71 0.09
CA PRO A 162 -0.72 -3.37 1.27
C PRO A 162 -1.86 -4.36 1.51
N HIS A 163 -2.16 -4.63 2.79
CA HIS A 163 -3.37 -5.34 3.17
C HIS A 163 -4.48 -4.34 3.48
N VAL A 164 -5.63 -4.53 2.83
CA VAL A 164 -6.74 -3.58 2.87
C VAL A 164 -8.02 -4.29 3.29
N TYR A 165 -8.63 -3.85 4.40
CA TYR A 165 -9.82 -4.48 4.99
C TYR A 165 -10.98 -3.50 5.05
N ASP A 166 -12.13 -3.91 4.55
CA ASP A 166 -13.38 -3.14 4.67
C ASP A 166 -14.03 -3.39 6.03
N LEU A 167 -13.97 -2.40 6.90
CA LEU A 167 -14.56 -2.45 8.23
C LEU A 167 -15.98 -1.89 8.30
N THR A 168 -16.53 -1.35 7.21
CA THR A 168 -17.77 -0.57 7.18
C THR A 168 -18.93 -1.25 7.89
N SER A 169 -19.09 -2.55 7.70
CA SER A 169 -20.18 -3.33 8.33
C SER A 169 -19.90 -3.78 9.77
N ALA A 170 -18.68 -3.54 10.28
CA ALA A 170 -18.24 -4.01 11.58
C ALA A 170 -18.01 -2.88 12.59
N VAL A 171 -17.99 -1.63 12.14
CA VAL A 171 -17.78 -0.44 12.98
C VAL A 171 -18.98 0.49 12.96
N THR A 172 -19.06 1.36 13.96
CA THR A 172 -20.08 2.41 14.02
C THR A 172 -19.39 3.75 14.27
N PRO A 173 -19.48 4.72 13.35
CA PRO A 173 -18.94 6.06 13.58
C PRO A 173 -19.43 6.67 14.90
N GLY A 174 -18.53 7.30 15.64
CA GLY A 174 -18.76 7.86 16.96
C GLY A 174 -18.66 6.84 18.11
N LYS A 175 -18.46 5.53 17.81
CA LYS A 175 -18.35 4.50 18.86
C LYS A 175 -16.96 3.89 18.91
N PRO A 176 -16.51 3.47 20.10
CA PRO A 176 -15.26 2.74 20.26
C PRO A 176 -15.40 1.31 19.73
N CYS A 177 -14.30 0.79 19.19
CA CYS A 177 -14.13 -0.61 18.85
C CYS A 177 -12.71 -1.06 19.16
N ARG A 178 -12.49 -2.37 19.18
CA ARG A 178 -11.16 -2.99 19.26
C ARG A 178 -10.82 -3.56 17.89
N ILE A 179 -9.71 -3.13 17.32
CA ILE A 179 -9.10 -3.77 16.16
C ILE A 179 -8.07 -4.74 16.67
N THR A 180 -8.14 -5.99 16.22
CA THR A 180 -7.16 -7.05 16.50
C THR A 180 -6.59 -7.53 15.18
N ILE A 181 -5.27 -7.63 15.11
CA ILE A 181 -4.53 -8.10 13.94
C ILE A 181 -3.64 -9.26 14.42
N ARG A 182 -3.80 -10.44 13.81
CA ARG A 182 -2.87 -11.54 13.90
C ARG A 182 -1.93 -11.45 12.72
N VAL A 183 -0.63 -11.42 12.96
CA VAL A 183 0.41 -11.43 11.92
C VAL A 183 1.18 -12.75 12.02
N ASP A 184 1.36 -13.42 10.90
CA ASP A 184 2.10 -14.66 10.77
C ASP A 184 3.16 -14.52 9.69
N ASN A 185 4.43 -14.58 10.07
CA ASN A 185 5.54 -14.44 9.13
C ASN A 185 6.16 -15.77 8.68
N ARG A 186 5.47 -16.88 8.95
CA ARG A 186 5.88 -18.18 8.41
C ARG A 186 5.64 -18.22 6.90
N ILE A 187 6.62 -18.78 6.18
CA ILE A 187 6.49 -19.00 4.73
C ILE A 187 5.67 -20.28 4.51
N LYS A 188 4.44 -20.15 4.02
CA LYS A 188 3.51 -21.27 3.84
C LYS A 188 3.26 -21.62 2.37
N GLU A 189 2.74 -20.68 1.60
CA GLU A 189 2.22 -20.92 0.25
C GLU A 189 2.98 -20.14 -0.84
N ILE A 190 4.12 -19.58 -0.49
CA ILE A 190 4.92 -18.81 -1.44
C ILE A 190 5.76 -19.78 -2.27
N ASN A 191 5.41 -19.94 -3.52
CA ASN A 191 6.12 -20.84 -4.45
C ASN A 191 7.33 -20.17 -5.09
N VAL A 192 8.26 -19.69 -4.30
CA VAL A 192 9.54 -19.11 -4.77
C VAL A 192 10.74 -19.99 -4.42
N GLY A 193 10.49 -21.15 -3.80
CA GLY A 193 11.51 -22.03 -3.25
C GLY A 193 12.04 -21.58 -1.90
N PRO A 194 12.58 -22.53 -1.08
CA PRO A 194 13.02 -22.26 0.30
C PRO A 194 14.25 -21.35 0.36
N ASP A 195 15.02 -21.24 -0.69
CA ASP A 195 16.29 -20.50 -0.74
C ASP A 195 16.20 -19.25 -1.62
N SER A 196 14.98 -18.73 -1.84
CA SER A 196 14.79 -17.48 -2.59
C SER A 196 15.33 -16.28 -1.83
N HIS A 197 16.04 -15.40 -2.52
CA HIS A 197 16.58 -14.15 -1.98
C HIS A 197 15.53 -13.26 -1.31
N SER A 198 14.27 -13.35 -1.72
CA SER A 198 13.20 -12.51 -1.16
C SER A 198 12.68 -12.97 0.21
N ILE A 199 13.06 -14.17 0.68
CA ILE A 199 12.51 -14.76 1.89
C ILE A 199 13.56 -15.39 2.82
N THR A 200 14.81 -15.52 2.39
CA THR A 200 15.88 -16.12 3.22
C THR A 200 16.53 -15.08 4.11
N ASP A 201 16.81 -15.46 5.35
CA ASP A 201 17.45 -14.56 6.33
C ASP A 201 18.86 -14.12 5.94
N GLN A 202 19.52 -14.83 5.03
CA GLN A 202 20.86 -14.44 4.58
C GLN A 202 20.86 -13.20 3.67
N THR A 203 19.73 -12.85 3.05
CA THR A 203 19.62 -11.73 2.10
C THR A 203 18.54 -10.73 2.49
N GLN A 204 17.44 -11.21 3.10
CA GLN A 204 16.30 -10.40 3.53
C GLN A 204 15.85 -10.94 4.88
N GLY A 205 16.12 -10.29 5.98
CA GLY A 205 15.68 -10.77 7.28
C GLY A 205 14.17 -11.07 7.32
N ASN A 206 13.79 -12.26 7.81
CA ASN A 206 12.38 -12.55 8.11
C ASN A 206 12.00 -11.91 9.45
N TRP A 207 10.94 -11.12 9.45
CA TRP A 207 10.49 -10.37 10.63
C TRP A 207 8.97 -10.44 10.76
N ASN A 208 8.46 -10.33 11.98
CA ASN A 208 7.03 -10.17 12.23
C ASN A 208 6.75 -8.71 12.59
N GLY A 209 5.62 -8.18 12.12
CA GLY A 209 5.24 -6.80 12.40
C GLY A 209 4.46 -6.15 11.26
N ILE A 210 4.24 -4.85 11.41
CA ILE A 210 3.54 -4.01 10.43
C ILE A 210 4.32 -2.72 10.30
N VAL A 211 4.86 -2.46 9.10
CA VAL A 211 5.69 -1.30 8.83
C VAL A 211 5.05 -0.35 7.84
N GLY A 212 5.50 0.90 7.82
CA GLY A 212 4.88 1.95 7.06
C GLY A 212 3.54 2.38 7.66
N LYS A 213 2.59 2.79 6.85
CA LYS A 213 1.33 3.35 7.32
C LYS A 213 0.40 2.29 7.88
N ILE A 214 -0.19 2.59 9.03
CA ILE A 214 -1.31 1.86 9.62
C ILE A 214 -2.40 2.90 9.85
N GLU A 215 -3.46 2.85 9.04
CA GLU A 215 -4.47 3.92 9.01
C GLU A 215 -5.89 3.36 8.89
N LEU A 216 -6.83 4.06 9.49
CA LEU A 216 -8.22 4.03 9.05
C LEU A 216 -8.39 5.10 7.99
N GLN A 217 -9.03 4.74 6.89
CA GLN A 217 -9.29 5.64 5.77
C GLN A 217 -10.78 5.61 5.41
N THR A 218 -11.30 6.74 4.90
CA THR A 218 -12.64 6.75 4.29
C THR A 218 -12.53 6.78 2.78
N THR A 219 -13.47 6.15 2.12
CA THR A 219 -13.70 6.28 0.68
C THR A 219 -15.20 6.46 0.40
N PRO A 220 -15.58 7.11 -0.71
CA PRO A 220 -16.97 7.14 -1.15
C PRO A 220 -17.48 5.72 -1.43
N LYS A 221 -18.81 5.57 -1.52
CA LYS A 221 -19.44 4.28 -1.87
C LYS A 221 -19.23 3.89 -3.33
N VAL A 222 -19.01 4.87 -4.19
CA VAL A 222 -18.60 4.70 -5.59
C VAL A 222 -17.20 5.27 -5.70
N TYR A 223 -16.22 4.44 -6.03
CA TYR A 223 -14.81 4.81 -5.96
C TYR A 223 -13.98 4.14 -7.06
N PHE A 224 -12.84 4.75 -7.38
CA PHE A 224 -11.83 4.13 -8.22
C PHE A 224 -11.03 3.09 -7.42
N ASP A 225 -11.13 1.83 -7.79
CA ASP A 225 -10.26 0.78 -7.26
C ASP A 225 -8.87 0.87 -7.90
N ASP A 226 -8.83 0.93 -9.23
CA ASP A 226 -7.59 1.05 -9.99
C ASP A 226 -7.76 2.00 -11.19
N ILE A 227 -6.67 2.65 -11.59
CA ILE A 227 -6.58 3.49 -12.79
C ILE A 227 -5.29 3.16 -13.53
N GLN A 228 -5.42 2.70 -14.76
CA GLN A 228 -4.31 2.38 -15.65
C GLN A 228 -4.32 3.27 -16.87
N VAL A 229 -3.15 3.73 -17.28
CA VAL A 229 -2.99 4.63 -18.45
C VAL A 229 -2.13 3.95 -19.50
N TYR A 230 -2.65 3.88 -20.72
CA TYR A 230 -2.00 3.27 -21.87
C TYR A 230 -1.75 4.35 -22.94
N PRO A 231 -0.52 4.87 -23.05
CA PRO A 231 -0.16 5.87 -24.04
C PRO A 231 -0.22 5.32 -25.46
N ASP A 232 -0.70 6.14 -26.39
CA ASP A 232 -0.68 5.90 -27.83
C ASP A 232 -0.06 7.12 -28.52
N LEU A 233 1.26 7.05 -28.75
CA LEU A 233 2.02 8.14 -29.32
C LEU A 233 1.61 8.43 -30.77
N SER A 234 1.29 7.39 -31.53
CA SER A 234 0.94 7.51 -32.95
C SER A 234 -0.35 8.29 -33.16
N ASN A 235 -1.29 8.19 -32.22
CA ASN A 235 -2.58 8.89 -32.29
C ASN A 235 -2.66 10.09 -31.33
N GLY A 236 -1.58 10.42 -30.62
CA GLY A 236 -1.53 11.56 -29.69
C GLY A 236 -2.58 11.49 -28.56
N LYS A 237 -2.83 10.30 -28.03
CA LYS A 237 -3.82 10.06 -26.98
C LYS A 237 -3.34 9.06 -25.94
N ALA A 238 -4.04 8.97 -24.82
CA ALA A 238 -3.89 7.91 -23.84
C ALA A 238 -5.24 7.24 -23.59
N LEU A 239 -5.28 5.91 -23.60
CA LEU A 239 -6.45 5.16 -23.14
C LEU A 239 -6.36 5.02 -21.61
N VAL A 240 -7.35 5.53 -20.90
CA VAL A 240 -7.45 5.43 -19.45
C VAL A 240 -8.49 4.36 -19.11
N ARG A 241 -8.03 3.30 -18.46
CA ARG A 241 -8.85 2.21 -17.94
C ARG A 241 -9.04 2.36 -16.45
N MET A 242 -10.27 2.40 -16.01
CA MET A 242 -10.62 2.60 -14.62
C MET A 242 -11.47 1.42 -14.13
N ASN A 243 -11.05 0.81 -13.05
CA ASN A 243 -11.91 -0.11 -12.31
C ASN A 243 -12.68 0.70 -11.26
N VAL A 244 -13.99 0.80 -11.45
CA VAL A 244 -14.89 1.55 -10.56
C VAL A 244 -15.72 0.56 -9.76
N LYS A 245 -15.63 0.62 -8.44
CA LYS A 245 -16.40 -0.23 -7.53
C LYS A 245 -17.57 0.53 -6.93
N SER A 246 -18.66 -0.19 -6.73
CA SER A 246 -19.86 0.32 -6.03
C SER A 246 -20.56 -0.78 -5.24
N SER A 247 -21.14 -0.44 -4.09
CA SER A 247 -21.97 -1.36 -3.30
C SER A 247 -23.40 -1.53 -3.87
N SER A 248 -23.81 -0.70 -4.83
CA SER A 248 -25.13 -0.70 -5.46
C SER A 248 -25.06 -0.16 -6.88
N THR A 249 -26.15 -0.27 -7.64
CA THR A 249 -26.25 0.42 -8.94
C THR A 249 -26.03 1.92 -8.74
N ALA A 250 -25.16 2.51 -9.53
CA ALA A 250 -24.79 3.92 -9.46
C ALA A 250 -24.71 4.56 -10.86
N LYS A 251 -24.85 5.87 -10.89
CA LYS A 251 -24.65 6.70 -12.08
C LYS A 251 -23.88 7.95 -11.68
N GLY A 252 -23.15 8.50 -12.62
CA GLY A 252 -22.39 9.72 -12.37
C GLY A 252 -21.60 10.15 -13.59
N GLU A 253 -20.56 10.92 -13.33
CA GLU A 253 -19.67 11.46 -14.33
C GLU A 253 -18.22 11.28 -13.91
N ILE A 254 -17.37 10.95 -14.86
CA ILE A 254 -15.91 10.95 -14.69
C ILE A 254 -15.33 12.06 -15.53
N THR A 255 -14.45 12.85 -14.93
CA THR A 255 -13.65 13.89 -15.60
C THR A 255 -12.18 13.51 -15.50
N LEU A 256 -11.48 13.51 -16.62
CA LEU A 256 -10.04 13.29 -16.70
C LEU A 256 -9.35 14.56 -17.21
N SER A 257 -8.24 14.93 -16.57
CA SER A 257 -7.32 15.97 -17.03
C SER A 257 -5.89 15.57 -16.69
N ALA A 258 -4.89 16.13 -17.39
CA ALA A 258 -3.51 15.87 -17.07
C ALA A 258 -2.65 17.12 -17.20
N GLU A 259 -1.56 17.17 -16.43
CA GLU A 259 -0.55 18.21 -16.48
C GLU A 259 0.85 17.59 -16.48
N SER A 260 1.76 18.17 -17.24
CA SER A 260 3.15 17.72 -17.26
C SER A 260 3.90 18.11 -15.99
N PHE A 261 4.83 17.27 -15.59
CA PHE A 261 5.79 17.54 -14.53
C PHE A 261 7.12 16.80 -14.82
N ASN A 262 8.14 17.05 -14.00
CA ASN A 262 9.49 16.50 -14.19
C ASN A 262 10.09 16.92 -15.55
N THR A 263 9.83 18.15 -15.93
CA THR A 263 10.26 18.78 -17.20
C THR A 263 10.19 20.29 -17.08
N ASP A 264 11.00 21.00 -17.82
CA ASP A 264 10.98 22.48 -17.88
C ASP A 264 9.82 23.02 -18.74
N THR A 265 9.24 22.16 -19.58
CA THR A 265 8.15 22.54 -20.48
C THR A 265 6.80 22.20 -19.85
N ARG A 266 5.96 23.23 -19.66
CA ARG A 266 4.60 23.01 -19.16
C ARG A 266 3.66 22.64 -20.30
N HIS A 267 2.97 21.51 -20.14
CA HIS A 267 1.91 21.08 -21.04
C HIS A 267 0.68 20.67 -20.22
N ASN A 268 -0.47 21.27 -20.54
CA ASN A 268 -1.74 20.96 -19.87
C ASN A 268 -2.69 20.28 -20.86
N VAL A 269 -3.24 19.16 -20.48
CA VAL A 269 -4.25 18.42 -21.24
C VAL A 269 -5.63 18.85 -20.77
N PRO A 270 -6.47 19.42 -21.68
CA PRO A 270 -7.82 19.86 -21.34
C PRO A 270 -8.66 18.70 -20.74
N PRO A 271 -9.62 19.02 -19.85
CA PRO A 271 -10.47 17.99 -19.28
C PRO A 271 -11.40 17.36 -20.32
N VAL A 272 -11.57 16.05 -20.23
CA VAL A 272 -12.61 15.29 -20.93
C VAL A 272 -13.57 14.69 -19.91
N GLN A 273 -14.84 14.58 -20.28
CA GLN A 273 -15.92 14.10 -19.39
C GLN A 273 -16.72 12.99 -20.04
N GLN A 274 -17.13 12.03 -19.23
CA GLN A 274 -17.99 10.92 -19.66
C GLN A 274 -18.94 10.52 -18.53
N SER A 275 -20.23 10.46 -18.85
CA SER A 275 -21.23 9.88 -17.95
C SER A 275 -21.11 8.36 -17.88
N PHE A 276 -21.36 7.79 -16.71
CA PHE A 276 -21.37 6.34 -16.51
C PHE A 276 -22.64 5.86 -15.81
N ARG A 277 -22.95 4.58 -16.02
CA ARG A 277 -23.90 3.79 -15.22
C ARG A 277 -23.27 2.43 -14.95
N ILE A 278 -23.18 2.06 -13.69
CA ILE A 278 -22.54 0.85 -13.22
C ILE A 278 -23.48 0.04 -12.32
N GLN A 279 -23.21 -1.26 -12.22
CA GLN A 279 -23.88 -2.17 -11.30
C GLN A 279 -23.12 -2.25 -9.96
N ALA A 280 -23.71 -2.94 -8.98
CA ALA A 280 -23.00 -3.33 -7.77
C ALA A 280 -21.79 -4.25 -8.13
N GLY A 281 -20.69 -4.07 -7.43
CA GLY A 281 -19.44 -4.80 -7.67
C GLY A 281 -18.44 -4.04 -8.53
N ASP A 282 -17.62 -4.79 -9.27
CA ASP A 282 -16.55 -4.28 -10.12
C ASP A 282 -17.07 -3.90 -11.50
N ASN A 283 -16.70 -2.70 -11.96
CA ASN A 283 -17.10 -2.19 -13.27
C ASN A 283 -15.89 -1.56 -13.95
N ARG A 284 -15.68 -1.91 -15.22
CA ARG A 284 -14.63 -1.32 -16.04
C ARG A 284 -15.18 -0.17 -16.85
N VAL A 285 -14.58 1.01 -16.72
CA VAL A 285 -14.86 2.21 -17.53
C VAL A 285 -13.60 2.57 -18.29
N GLU A 286 -13.74 2.84 -19.58
CA GLU A 286 -12.63 3.26 -20.45
C GLU A 286 -12.92 4.62 -21.03
N MET A 287 -11.92 5.50 -21.04
CA MET A 287 -11.99 6.81 -21.65
C MET A 287 -10.71 7.10 -22.43
N GLU A 288 -10.84 7.75 -23.59
CA GLU A 288 -9.70 8.31 -24.29
C GLU A 288 -9.41 9.72 -23.80
N LEU A 289 -8.15 9.99 -23.52
CA LEU A 289 -7.63 11.32 -23.17
C LEU A 289 -6.79 11.82 -24.34
N PRO A 290 -7.31 12.75 -25.19
CA PRO A 290 -6.52 13.37 -26.25
C PRO A 290 -5.42 14.22 -25.64
N MET A 291 -4.16 13.92 -25.97
CA MET A 291 -3.00 14.61 -25.42
C MET A 291 -2.65 15.90 -26.19
N GLY A 292 -3.28 16.14 -27.34
CA GLY A 292 -2.95 17.27 -28.21
C GLY A 292 -1.74 17.00 -29.11
N LYS A 293 -1.28 18.04 -29.84
CA LYS A 293 -0.16 17.90 -30.79
C LYS A 293 1.21 18.07 -30.13
N ASP A 294 1.26 18.82 -29.03
CA ASP A 294 2.51 19.23 -28.39
C ASP A 294 2.79 18.42 -27.12
N PHE A 295 2.28 17.19 -27.05
CA PHE A 295 2.54 16.34 -25.89
C PHE A 295 4.04 15.99 -25.80
N LEU A 296 4.52 15.93 -24.56
CA LEU A 296 5.91 15.61 -24.26
C LEU A 296 6.07 14.09 -24.14
N THR A 297 7.06 13.54 -24.84
CA THR A 297 7.42 12.13 -24.72
C THR A 297 8.39 11.91 -23.57
N TRP A 298 8.30 10.72 -22.97
CA TRP A 298 9.21 10.27 -21.93
C TRP A 298 10.29 9.36 -22.52
N ASP A 299 11.54 9.63 -22.21
CA ASP A 299 12.66 8.68 -22.30
C ASP A 299 13.65 8.93 -21.15
N GLU A 300 14.72 8.12 -21.05
CA GLU A 300 15.67 8.21 -19.94
C GLU A 300 16.49 9.52 -19.92
N PHE A 301 16.52 10.29 -21.03
CA PHE A 301 17.22 11.56 -21.12
C PHE A 301 16.26 12.75 -21.04
N ASN A 302 14.98 12.53 -21.33
CA ASN A 302 13.94 13.50 -21.22
C ASN A 302 12.75 12.88 -20.45
N PRO A 303 12.84 12.82 -19.12
CA PRO A 303 11.89 12.07 -18.28
C PRO A 303 10.59 12.83 -17.99
N ALA A 304 10.04 13.50 -19.01
CA ALA A 304 8.78 14.23 -18.89
C ALA A 304 7.63 13.28 -18.53
N LEU A 305 6.91 13.60 -17.48
CA LEU A 305 5.79 12.81 -16.95
C LEU A 305 4.52 13.65 -16.97
N TYR A 306 3.39 12.98 -16.89
CA TYR A 306 2.07 13.55 -16.68
C TYR A 306 1.45 13.07 -15.41
N LYS A 307 0.83 13.99 -14.67
CA LYS A 307 -0.06 13.69 -13.55
C LYS A 307 -1.50 13.72 -14.06
N LEU A 308 -2.07 12.56 -14.29
CA LEU A 308 -3.49 12.38 -14.57
C LEU A 308 -4.28 12.64 -13.28
N THR A 309 -5.26 13.52 -13.36
CA THR A 309 -6.29 13.69 -12.32
C THR A 309 -7.60 13.12 -12.84
N ALA A 310 -8.12 12.12 -12.13
CA ALA A 310 -9.44 11.56 -12.36
C ALA A 310 -10.37 12.03 -11.24
N MET A 311 -11.48 12.65 -11.62
CA MET A 311 -12.59 13.04 -10.73
C MET A 311 -13.79 12.18 -11.03
N LEU A 312 -14.35 11.53 -10.01
CA LEU A 312 -15.58 10.76 -10.10
C LEU A 312 -16.64 11.45 -9.26
N ASN A 313 -17.76 11.78 -9.87
CA ASN A 313 -18.91 12.38 -9.19
C ASN A 313 -20.10 11.44 -9.30
N SER A 314 -20.69 11.05 -8.16
CA SER A 314 -21.89 10.21 -8.10
C SER A 314 -22.83 10.69 -6.98
N GLY A 315 -23.97 11.23 -7.36
CA GLY A 315 -24.90 11.85 -6.43
C GLY A 315 -24.26 13.04 -5.69
N LYS A 316 -24.14 12.94 -4.36
CA LYS A 316 -23.50 13.98 -3.53
C LYS A 316 -22.03 13.64 -3.19
N GLN A 317 -21.54 12.50 -3.63
CA GLN A 317 -20.18 12.05 -3.36
C GLN A 317 -19.28 12.34 -4.55
N SER A 318 -18.04 12.67 -4.24
CA SER A 318 -16.98 12.94 -5.21
C SER A 318 -15.70 12.27 -4.74
N GLU A 319 -14.94 11.71 -5.67
CA GLU A 319 -13.60 11.18 -5.41
C GLU A 319 -12.62 11.78 -6.41
N LYS A 320 -11.43 12.12 -5.91
CA LYS A 320 -10.29 12.53 -6.73
C LYS A 320 -9.18 11.50 -6.57
N LYS A 321 -8.73 10.92 -7.68
CA LYS A 321 -7.54 10.05 -7.71
C LYS A 321 -6.52 10.58 -8.71
N GLN A 322 -5.24 10.43 -8.39
CA GLN A 322 -4.15 10.87 -9.26
C GLN A 322 -3.22 9.70 -9.53
N VAL A 323 -2.83 9.57 -10.81
CA VAL A 323 -1.81 8.61 -11.25
C VAL A 323 -0.80 9.31 -12.16
N GLN A 324 0.41 8.77 -12.20
CA GLN A 324 1.48 9.32 -13.03
C GLN A 324 1.73 8.40 -14.22
N PHE A 325 2.01 8.99 -15.39
CA PHE A 325 2.37 8.24 -16.59
C PHE A 325 3.31 9.04 -17.49
N GLY A 326 4.07 8.34 -18.33
CA GLY A 326 4.86 8.95 -19.39
C GLY A 326 4.25 8.61 -20.75
N MET A 327 4.21 9.57 -21.66
CA MET A 327 3.89 9.32 -23.06
C MET A 327 5.09 8.62 -23.72
N ARG A 328 5.06 7.29 -23.71
CA ARG A 328 6.12 6.44 -24.26
C ARG A 328 5.56 5.24 -24.97
N ASP A 329 6.30 4.80 -25.98
CA ASP A 329 6.12 3.50 -26.63
C ASP A 329 7.32 2.61 -26.27
N PHE A 330 7.07 1.51 -25.56
CA PHE A 330 8.09 0.54 -25.18
C PHE A 330 7.83 -0.77 -25.92
N LYS A 331 8.75 -1.16 -26.78
CA LYS A 331 8.62 -2.36 -27.63
C LYS A 331 9.81 -3.28 -27.48
N ILE A 332 9.55 -4.57 -27.76
CA ILE A 332 10.57 -5.58 -27.95
C ILE A 332 10.53 -6.01 -29.42
N GLU A 333 11.65 -5.86 -30.12
CA GLU A 333 11.82 -6.32 -31.49
C GLU A 333 13.02 -7.27 -31.55
N GLY A 334 12.74 -8.55 -31.81
CA GLY A 334 13.74 -9.60 -31.71
C GLY A 334 14.29 -9.71 -30.27
N LYS A 335 15.59 -9.43 -30.10
CA LYS A 335 16.29 -9.46 -28.80
C LYS A 335 16.57 -8.07 -28.21
N TRP A 336 15.96 -7.02 -28.76
CA TRP A 336 16.27 -5.65 -28.39
C TRP A 336 15.06 -4.91 -27.85
N PHE A 337 15.30 -4.02 -26.90
CA PHE A 337 14.31 -3.08 -26.41
C PHE A 337 14.35 -1.78 -27.22
N TYR A 338 13.18 -1.19 -27.43
CA TYR A 338 13.01 0.11 -28.07
C TYR A 338 12.12 1.01 -27.23
N VAL A 339 12.58 2.25 -27.03
CA VAL A 339 11.78 3.32 -26.40
C VAL A 339 11.58 4.39 -27.43
N ASN A 340 10.33 4.68 -27.78
CA ASN A 340 9.94 5.67 -28.81
C ASN A 340 10.66 5.43 -30.15
N GLY A 341 10.78 4.15 -30.57
CA GLY A 341 11.48 3.75 -31.79
C GLY A 341 13.01 3.76 -31.72
N ARG A 342 13.61 4.19 -30.59
CA ARG A 342 15.05 4.18 -30.39
C ARG A 342 15.48 2.90 -29.66
N LYS A 343 16.45 2.18 -30.25
CA LYS A 343 17.05 1.00 -29.60
C LYS A 343 17.69 1.41 -28.27
N THR A 344 17.27 0.76 -27.22
CA THR A 344 17.66 1.09 -25.83
C THR A 344 18.23 -0.13 -25.13
N MET A 345 19.31 0.06 -24.39
CA MET A 345 19.88 -0.95 -23.50
C MET A 345 19.45 -0.62 -22.06
N LEU A 346 18.76 -1.59 -21.43
CA LEU A 346 18.42 -1.44 -20.03
C LEU A 346 19.67 -1.59 -19.17
N ARG A 347 19.84 -0.65 -18.26
CA ARG A 347 20.90 -0.65 -17.24
C ARG A 347 20.23 -0.72 -15.89
N GLY A 348 20.76 -1.52 -15.00
CA GLY A 348 20.25 -1.69 -13.67
C GLY A 348 21.37 -1.95 -12.67
N THR A 349 21.06 -1.83 -11.42
CA THR A 349 21.92 -2.20 -10.29
C THR A 349 21.27 -3.33 -9.52
N VAL A 350 22.09 -4.12 -8.84
CA VAL A 350 21.62 -5.01 -7.77
C VAL A 350 21.65 -4.20 -6.49
N GLU A 351 20.48 -4.06 -5.86
CA GLU A 351 20.34 -3.37 -4.59
C GLU A 351 20.15 -4.42 -3.49
N ASN A 352 21.17 -4.59 -2.65
CA ASN A 352 21.09 -5.36 -1.41
C ASN A 352 21.08 -4.35 -0.28
N CYS A 353 19.89 -4.06 0.24
CA CYS A 353 19.76 -3.12 1.34
C CYS A 353 20.44 -3.65 2.59
N ASP A 354 21.48 -2.95 3.02
CA ASP A 354 22.24 -3.26 4.23
C ASP A 354 21.71 -2.48 5.42
N PHE A 355 21.30 -3.18 6.44
CA PHE A 355 20.82 -2.58 7.67
C PHE A 355 21.62 -3.10 8.86
N PRO A 356 22.90 -2.63 9.04
CA PRO A 356 23.82 -3.23 10.00
C PRO A 356 23.41 -3.07 11.46
N LEU A 357 22.53 -2.09 11.77
CA LEU A 357 22.04 -1.90 13.13
C LEU A 357 20.88 -2.80 13.49
N THR A 358 20.01 -3.08 12.56
CA THR A 358 18.74 -3.78 12.81
C THR A 358 18.65 -5.15 12.16
N GLY A 359 19.42 -5.40 11.11
CA GLY A 359 19.32 -6.60 10.28
C GLY A 359 18.12 -6.60 9.31
N TYR A 360 17.34 -5.50 9.23
CA TYR A 360 16.19 -5.32 8.33
C TYR A 360 15.92 -3.82 8.13
N ALA A 361 15.07 -3.52 7.14
CA ALA A 361 14.78 -2.16 6.74
C ALA A 361 14.31 -1.27 7.91
N PRO A 362 14.76 0.00 7.96
CA PRO A 362 14.19 1.00 8.85
C PRO A 362 12.68 1.14 8.63
N MET A 363 11.97 1.49 9.69
CA MET A 363 10.53 1.31 9.80
C MET A 363 9.74 2.61 9.82
N ASP A 364 10.39 3.74 9.68
CA ASP A 364 9.78 5.07 9.76
C ASP A 364 9.01 5.47 8.50
#